data_a6b87f5c5855420835f0901898c5ab1f
#
_entry.id   a6b87f5c5855420835f0901898c5ab1f
#
_cell.length_a   1.000
_cell.length_b   1.000
_cell.length_c   1.000
_cell.angle_alpha   90.00
_cell.angle_beta   90.00
_cell.angle_gamma   90.00
#
_symmetry.space_group_name_H-M   'P 1'
#
loop_
_entity.id
_entity.type
_entity.pdbx_description
1 polymer ?
#
loop_
_entity_poly.entity_id
_entity_poly.type
_entity_poly.pdbx_seq_one_letter_code
_entity_poly.pdbx_strand_id
1 'polypeptide(L)'
;MSAQSRCNRSAVAILRFSLLAIAAIFFLPLAVHAAWWFSHDAPLGWSEADWSSAHILAPARTTPQAVVRIYAARTGRWKGALAVHTWIVVKDRGAPAYIRFDKTGWGRPVKINNWAADARWYGHTPFVVAAFDGPTAERLIPKIKAAVAHYPYNSYGGYAVWPGPNSNSFVAYVLGAIPEAGVAMPPTAIGKDWPAGSHIVALAPSRTGVQLSLGGLLGVTLGWVEGIEINFLGLIVGIDVRHPALKLPGFGRIGLGPAG
;
A
#
# COMPACT_ATOMS: atom_id res chain seq x y z
N MET A 1 -14.95 -36.51 -37.41
CA MET A 1 -14.42 -35.30 -36.70
C MET A 1 -12.91 -35.30 -36.92
N SER A 2 -12.40 -34.24 -37.57
CA SER A 2 -10.96 -34.17 -37.93
C SER A 2 -10.11 -33.93 -36.67
N ALA A 3 -8.84 -34.37 -36.72
CA ALA A 3 -7.85 -34.15 -35.64
C ALA A 3 -7.77 -32.65 -35.27
N GLN A 4 -7.94 -31.78 -36.25
CA GLN A 4 -7.92 -30.31 -36.11
C GLN A 4 -9.07 -29.77 -35.25
N SER A 5 -10.29 -30.38 -35.34
CA SER A 5 -11.43 -29.99 -34.51
C SER A 5 -11.28 -30.40 -33.06
N ARG A 6 -10.57 -31.50 -32.78
CA ARG A 6 -10.25 -31.93 -31.39
C ARG A 6 -9.17 -31.04 -30.77
N CYS A 7 -8.11 -30.69 -31.50
CA CYS A 7 -7.04 -29.81 -31.05
C CYS A 7 -7.59 -28.42 -30.67
N ASN A 8 -8.48 -27.86 -31.48
CA ASN A 8 -9.08 -26.56 -31.23
C ASN A 8 -10.00 -26.57 -29.99
N ARG A 9 -10.76 -27.64 -29.77
CA ARG A 9 -11.61 -27.79 -28.56
C ARG A 9 -10.76 -27.91 -27.28
N SER A 10 -9.65 -28.64 -27.31
CA SER A 10 -8.73 -28.77 -26.18
C SER A 10 -8.05 -27.44 -25.85
N ALA A 11 -7.60 -26.69 -26.85
CA ALA A 11 -6.99 -25.37 -26.65
C ALA A 11 -7.99 -24.37 -26.03
N VAL A 12 -9.24 -24.35 -26.51
CA VAL A 12 -10.29 -23.51 -25.94
C VAL A 12 -10.64 -23.92 -24.49
N ALA A 13 -10.66 -25.24 -24.20
CA ALA A 13 -10.92 -25.71 -22.84
C ALA A 13 -9.78 -25.33 -21.88
N ILE A 14 -8.52 -25.46 -22.29
CA ILE A 14 -7.35 -25.04 -21.50
C ILE A 14 -7.41 -23.54 -21.25
N LEU A 15 -7.67 -22.73 -22.28
CA LEU A 15 -7.76 -21.29 -22.14
C LEU A 15 -8.89 -20.89 -21.15
N ARG A 16 -10.07 -21.49 -21.26
CA ARG A 16 -11.18 -21.24 -20.33
C ARG A 16 -10.82 -21.63 -18.90
N PHE A 17 -10.21 -22.79 -18.70
CA PHE A 17 -9.77 -23.24 -17.37
C PHE A 17 -8.72 -22.29 -16.81
N SER A 18 -7.73 -21.87 -17.58
CA SER A 18 -6.70 -20.91 -17.15
C SER A 18 -7.31 -19.56 -16.74
N LEU A 19 -8.25 -19.03 -17.53
CA LEU A 19 -8.93 -17.79 -17.21
C LEU A 19 -9.76 -17.90 -15.92
N LEU A 20 -10.47 -19.02 -15.74
CA LEU A 20 -11.25 -19.26 -14.51
C LEU A 20 -10.33 -19.44 -13.29
N ALA A 21 -9.20 -20.13 -13.43
CA ALA A 21 -8.22 -20.28 -12.35
C ALA A 21 -7.61 -18.93 -11.95
N ILE A 22 -7.22 -18.10 -12.93
CA ILE A 22 -6.73 -16.74 -12.67
C ILE A 22 -7.80 -15.91 -11.95
N ALA A 23 -9.03 -15.91 -12.48
CA ALA A 23 -10.13 -15.20 -11.85
C ALA A 23 -10.37 -15.68 -10.40
N ALA A 24 -10.34 -16.99 -10.17
CA ALA A 24 -10.53 -17.55 -8.83
C ALA A 24 -9.42 -17.11 -7.86
N ILE A 25 -8.15 -17.08 -8.30
CA ILE A 25 -7.02 -16.67 -7.46
C ILE A 25 -7.16 -15.21 -6.98
N PHE A 26 -7.72 -14.32 -7.80
CA PHE A 26 -7.90 -12.91 -7.43
C PHE A 26 -9.22 -12.66 -6.69
N PHE A 27 -10.32 -13.23 -7.18
CA PHE A 27 -11.65 -12.85 -6.71
C PHE A 27 -12.18 -13.72 -5.58
N LEU A 28 -11.75 -14.98 -5.45
CA LEU A 28 -12.23 -15.83 -4.35
C LEU A 28 -11.71 -15.34 -2.97
N PRO A 29 -10.41 -15.05 -2.78
CA PRO A 29 -9.94 -14.46 -1.53
C PRO A 29 -10.64 -13.15 -1.22
N LEU A 30 -10.81 -12.29 -2.23
CA LEU A 30 -11.49 -11.02 -2.08
C LEU A 30 -12.95 -11.20 -1.63
N ALA A 31 -13.69 -12.12 -2.26
CA ALA A 31 -15.09 -12.39 -1.90
C ALA A 31 -15.22 -12.93 -0.47
N VAL A 32 -14.34 -13.87 -0.09
CA VAL A 32 -14.30 -14.41 1.28
C VAL A 32 -13.99 -13.31 2.30
N HIS A 33 -12.96 -12.50 2.03
CA HIS A 33 -12.62 -11.39 2.92
C HIS A 33 -13.74 -10.33 2.99
N ALA A 34 -14.36 -10.00 1.87
CA ALA A 34 -15.46 -9.04 1.84
C ALA A 34 -16.67 -9.56 2.64
N ALA A 35 -17.03 -10.84 2.49
CA ALA A 35 -18.10 -11.46 3.27
C ALA A 35 -17.80 -11.42 4.77
N TRP A 36 -16.56 -11.73 5.16
CA TRP A 36 -16.12 -11.61 6.55
C TRP A 36 -16.18 -10.16 7.04
N TRP A 37 -15.66 -9.22 6.26
CA TRP A 37 -15.64 -7.78 6.56
C TRP A 37 -17.06 -7.26 6.86
N PHE A 38 -18.00 -7.47 5.95
CA PHE A 38 -19.37 -6.98 6.10
C PHE A 38 -20.17 -7.69 7.22
N SER A 39 -19.69 -8.83 7.71
CA SER A 39 -20.30 -9.51 8.84
C SER A 39 -19.74 -9.09 10.21
N HIS A 40 -18.54 -8.44 10.25
CA HIS A 40 -17.85 -8.09 11.49
C HIS A 40 -17.63 -6.58 11.67
N ASP A 41 -17.43 -5.86 10.57
CA ASP A 41 -17.17 -4.44 10.60
C ASP A 41 -18.34 -3.65 10.01
N ALA A 42 -18.90 -2.73 10.78
CA ALA A 42 -19.83 -1.74 10.24
C ALA A 42 -19.03 -0.73 9.40
N PRO A 43 -19.33 -0.57 8.10
CA PRO A 43 -18.59 0.36 7.24
C PRO A 43 -18.95 1.80 7.60
N LEU A 44 -18.13 2.44 8.45
CA LEU A 44 -18.34 3.81 8.92
C LEU A 44 -18.14 4.83 7.80
N GLY A 45 -19.00 5.83 7.79
CA GLY A 45 -18.86 7.04 6.99
C GLY A 45 -17.86 8.01 7.61
N TRP A 46 -17.59 9.13 6.92
CA TRP A 46 -16.65 10.15 7.40
C TRP A 46 -17.07 10.78 8.72
N SER A 47 -18.35 11.13 8.84
CA SER A 47 -18.91 11.82 10.00
C SER A 47 -19.09 10.94 11.23
N GLU A 48 -19.12 9.63 11.06
CA GLU A 48 -19.39 8.66 12.12
C GLU A 48 -18.10 8.04 12.68
N ALA A 49 -17.00 8.17 11.92
CA ALA A 49 -15.75 7.50 12.24
C ALA A 49 -15.00 8.22 13.35
N ASP A 50 -14.31 7.43 14.19
CA ASP A 50 -13.33 7.92 15.14
C ASP A 50 -12.01 8.23 14.42
N TRP A 51 -11.57 9.49 14.54
CA TRP A 51 -10.33 10.02 13.98
C TRP A 51 -9.28 10.32 15.04
N SER A 52 -9.52 9.91 16.29
CA SER A 52 -8.61 10.15 17.41
C SER A 52 -7.30 9.36 17.27
N SER A 53 -6.30 9.73 18.08
CA SER A 53 -5.07 8.92 18.25
C SER A 53 -5.43 7.50 18.68
N ALA A 54 -4.76 6.51 18.12
CA ALA A 54 -4.85 5.11 18.54
C ALA A 54 -3.94 4.80 19.74
N HIS A 55 -3.16 5.78 20.22
CA HIS A 55 -2.20 5.66 21.32
C HIS A 55 -1.16 4.54 21.13
N ILE A 56 -0.77 4.28 19.89
CA ILE A 56 0.25 3.28 19.54
C ILE A 56 1.64 3.90 19.35
N LEU A 57 1.74 5.23 19.37
CA LEU A 57 2.98 5.99 19.25
C LEU A 57 3.26 6.72 20.56
N ALA A 58 4.47 6.53 21.10
CA ALA A 58 4.88 7.22 22.33
C ALA A 58 4.85 8.74 22.15
N PRO A 59 4.57 9.53 23.20
CA PRO A 59 4.56 10.99 23.09
C PRO A 59 5.93 11.52 22.60
N ALA A 60 5.89 12.48 21.65
CA ALA A 60 7.10 13.01 21.03
C ALA A 60 8.09 13.60 22.06
N ARG A 61 7.55 14.26 23.09
CA ARG A 61 8.36 14.91 24.14
C ARG A 61 9.15 13.92 25.02
N THR A 62 8.68 12.68 25.15
CA THR A 62 9.35 11.62 25.91
C THR A 62 10.21 10.71 25.02
N THR A 63 10.27 10.99 23.73
CA THR A 63 11.02 10.22 22.73
C THR A 63 12.18 11.07 22.24
N PRO A 64 13.40 10.99 22.81
CA PRO A 64 14.50 11.87 22.43
C PRO A 64 15.07 11.57 21.05
N GLN A 65 15.00 10.31 20.58
CA GLN A 65 15.55 9.91 19.29
C GLN A 65 14.70 10.40 18.11
N ALA A 66 15.32 10.41 16.93
CA ALA A 66 14.60 10.56 15.67
C ALA A 66 13.73 9.34 15.41
N VAL A 67 12.58 9.54 14.77
CA VAL A 67 11.59 8.49 14.49
C VAL A 67 11.07 8.62 13.07
N VAL A 68 10.94 7.48 12.37
CA VAL A 68 10.16 7.33 11.15
C VAL A 68 9.18 6.18 11.35
N ARG A 69 7.92 6.41 11.04
CA ARG A 69 6.87 5.37 10.98
C ARG A 69 6.14 5.47 9.67
N ILE A 70 5.87 4.33 9.07
CA ILE A 70 4.95 4.19 7.95
C ILE A 70 3.78 3.39 8.46
N TYR A 71 2.61 3.98 8.39
CA TYR A 71 1.37 3.38 8.86
C TYR A 71 0.44 3.04 7.71
N ALA A 72 -0.41 2.07 7.95
CA ALA A 72 -1.55 1.75 7.12
C ALA A 72 -2.77 1.47 8.00
N ALA A 73 -3.96 1.85 7.53
CA ALA A 73 -5.22 1.47 8.15
C ALA A 73 -6.28 1.24 7.08
N ARG A 74 -7.29 0.41 7.38
CA ARG A 74 -8.40 0.16 6.46
C ARG A 74 -9.13 1.47 6.12
N THR A 75 -9.55 1.61 4.86
CA THR A 75 -10.31 2.79 4.44
C THR A 75 -11.78 2.66 4.86
N GLY A 76 -12.54 3.76 4.69
CA GLY A 76 -13.95 3.75 5.07
C GLY A 76 -14.88 3.06 4.09
N ARG A 77 -16.06 2.74 4.56
CA ARG A 77 -17.16 2.11 3.81
C ARG A 77 -16.72 0.78 3.20
N TRP A 78 -17.35 0.38 2.09
CA TRP A 78 -17.05 -0.87 1.37
C TRP A 78 -15.58 -0.99 0.92
N LYS A 79 -14.89 0.16 0.73
CA LYS A 79 -13.48 0.16 0.31
C LYS A 79 -12.54 -0.45 1.36
N GLY A 80 -12.91 -0.42 2.63
CA GLY A 80 -12.14 -1.04 3.70
C GLY A 80 -12.00 -2.55 3.55
N ALA A 81 -12.96 -3.21 2.88
CA ALA A 81 -12.86 -4.64 2.58
C ALA A 81 -11.67 -4.98 1.65
N LEU A 82 -11.21 -4.04 0.85
CA LEU A 82 -10.15 -4.29 -0.15
C LEU A 82 -8.87 -3.51 0.10
N ALA A 83 -8.97 -2.28 0.67
CA ALA A 83 -7.89 -1.32 0.60
C ALA A 83 -7.57 -0.68 1.95
N VAL A 84 -6.32 -0.27 2.08
CA VAL A 84 -5.81 0.57 3.16
C VAL A 84 -5.48 1.97 2.65
N HIS A 85 -5.48 2.92 3.56
CA HIS A 85 -4.85 4.23 3.43
C HIS A 85 -3.49 4.16 4.11
N THR A 86 -2.46 4.72 3.48
CA THR A 86 -1.12 4.77 4.04
C THR A 86 -0.65 6.20 4.26
N TRP A 87 0.20 6.42 5.27
CA TRP A 87 0.81 7.71 5.57
C TRP A 87 2.18 7.55 6.21
N ILE A 88 2.93 8.64 6.28
CA ILE A 88 4.27 8.69 6.81
C ILE A 88 4.31 9.64 8.02
N VAL A 89 4.99 9.24 9.07
CA VAL A 89 5.25 10.05 10.26
C VAL A 89 6.74 10.15 10.47
N VAL A 90 7.23 11.35 10.70
CA VAL A 90 8.63 11.60 11.02
C VAL A 90 8.75 12.49 12.27
N LYS A 91 9.86 12.36 12.98
CA LYS A 91 10.25 13.23 14.08
C LYS A 91 11.77 13.35 14.11
N ASP A 92 12.28 14.55 14.00
CA ASP A 92 13.73 14.79 14.19
C ASP A 92 14.15 14.51 15.62
N ARG A 93 15.44 14.22 15.84
CA ARG A 93 16.02 14.08 17.19
C ARG A 93 15.68 15.32 18.02
N GLY A 94 15.19 15.11 19.24
CA GLY A 94 14.84 16.19 20.18
C GLY A 94 13.61 17.04 19.79
N ALA A 95 12.98 16.82 18.65
CA ALA A 95 11.79 17.56 18.26
C ALA A 95 10.63 17.29 19.22
N PRO A 96 9.84 18.32 19.61
CA PRO A 96 8.75 18.19 20.57
C PRO A 96 7.46 17.61 19.97
N ALA A 97 7.40 17.43 18.63
CA ALA A 97 6.24 16.98 17.91
C ALA A 97 6.60 16.08 16.73
N TYR A 98 5.70 15.20 16.37
CA TYR A 98 5.72 14.45 15.11
C TYR A 98 5.23 15.30 13.95
N ILE A 99 5.69 14.99 12.74
CA ILE A 99 5.15 15.51 11.48
C ILE A 99 4.55 14.32 10.74
N ARG A 100 3.27 14.42 10.39
CA ARG A 100 2.53 13.43 9.61
C ARG A 100 2.29 13.96 8.21
N PHE A 101 2.55 13.13 7.20
CA PHE A 101 2.29 13.40 5.79
C PHE A 101 1.25 12.42 5.26
N ASP A 102 0.13 12.95 4.78
CA ASP A 102 -0.94 12.21 4.13
C ASP A 102 -1.16 12.72 2.71
N LYS A 103 -1.78 11.90 1.86
CA LYS A 103 -2.38 12.36 0.62
C LYS A 103 -3.86 11.98 0.57
N THR A 104 -4.71 12.95 0.30
CA THR A 104 -6.18 12.80 0.32
C THR A 104 -6.82 13.41 -0.92
N GLY A 105 -8.08 13.05 -1.19
CA GLY A 105 -8.81 13.46 -2.38
C GLY A 105 -9.53 14.82 -2.29
N TRP A 106 -9.36 15.56 -1.18
CA TRP A 106 -10.02 16.86 -1.00
C TRP A 106 -9.02 17.95 -0.67
N GLY A 107 -9.31 19.15 -1.16
CA GLY A 107 -8.45 20.31 -1.02
C GLY A 107 -7.09 20.08 -1.69
N ARG A 108 -6.03 20.68 -1.15
CA ARG A 108 -4.67 20.40 -1.58
C ARG A 108 -4.31 18.96 -1.20
N PRO A 109 -3.86 18.12 -2.14
CA PRO A 109 -3.77 16.67 -1.89
C PRO A 109 -2.83 16.27 -0.75
N VAL A 110 -1.60 16.80 -0.71
CA VAL A 110 -0.66 16.49 0.38
C VAL A 110 -1.02 17.31 1.61
N LYS A 111 -1.30 16.64 2.72
CA LYS A 111 -1.64 17.18 4.03
C LYS A 111 -0.47 17.04 4.97
N ILE A 112 -0.27 18.04 5.83
CA ILE A 112 0.73 18.01 6.90
C ILE A 112 0.00 18.24 8.22
N ASN A 113 0.08 17.26 9.13
CA ASN A 113 -0.49 17.33 10.48
C ASN A 113 -2.01 17.59 10.56
N ASN A 114 -2.78 17.12 9.56
CA ASN A 114 -4.24 17.24 9.59
C ASN A 114 -4.90 16.29 10.62
N TRP A 115 -4.18 15.26 11.06
CA TRP A 115 -4.59 14.28 12.06
C TRP A 115 -3.45 14.02 13.03
N ALA A 116 -3.75 13.43 14.18
CA ALA A 116 -2.71 12.94 15.08
C ALA A 116 -1.79 11.94 14.33
N ALA A 117 -0.54 11.85 14.75
CA ALA A 117 0.47 11.04 14.05
C ALA A 117 0.03 9.58 13.84
N ASP A 118 -0.59 9.00 14.86
CA ASP A 118 -1.11 7.63 14.89
C ASP A 118 -2.64 7.55 14.92
N ALA A 119 -3.33 8.57 14.36
CA ALA A 119 -4.79 8.59 14.36
C ALA A 119 -5.38 7.39 13.65
N ARG A 120 -6.52 6.93 14.15
CA ARG A 120 -7.38 5.99 13.46
C ARG A 120 -7.77 6.54 12.09
N TRP A 121 -8.04 5.65 11.15
CA TRP A 121 -8.55 6.01 9.84
C TRP A 121 -9.90 5.33 9.64
N TYR A 122 -10.96 6.13 9.54
CA TYR A 122 -12.34 5.64 9.55
C TYR A 122 -12.66 4.70 10.74
N GLY A 123 -12.12 5.01 11.92
CA GLY A 123 -12.29 4.19 13.13
C GLY A 123 -11.31 3.01 13.26
N HIS A 124 -10.63 2.62 12.17
CA HIS A 124 -9.71 1.50 12.20
C HIS A 124 -8.35 1.88 12.80
N THR A 125 -7.89 1.08 13.74
CA THR A 125 -6.55 1.22 14.32
C THR A 125 -5.49 0.98 13.25
N PRO A 126 -4.51 1.88 13.10
CA PRO A 126 -3.43 1.68 12.16
C PRO A 126 -2.48 0.56 12.60
N PHE A 127 -1.90 -0.11 11.62
CA PHE A 127 -0.76 -1.00 11.84
C PHE A 127 0.52 -0.41 11.27
N VAL A 128 1.65 -0.84 11.81
CA VAL A 128 2.97 -0.36 11.40
C VAL A 128 3.44 -1.15 10.19
N VAL A 129 3.64 -0.48 9.05
CA VAL A 129 4.25 -1.06 7.85
C VAL A 129 5.77 -1.07 7.99
N ALA A 130 6.34 0.02 8.53
CA ALA A 130 7.77 0.11 8.84
C ALA A 130 8.03 1.08 10.00
N ALA A 131 9.08 0.77 10.77
CA ALA A 131 9.51 1.55 11.91
C ALA A 131 11.04 1.69 11.91
N PHE A 132 11.51 2.93 12.03
CA PHE A 132 12.93 3.25 12.15
C PHE A 132 13.13 4.27 13.27
N ASP A 133 14.15 4.08 14.07
CA ASP A 133 14.49 4.95 15.18
C ASP A 133 15.97 5.33 15.15
N GLY A 134 16.32 6.41 15.85
CA GLY A 134 17.70 6.86 16.07
C GLY A 134 18.45 7.17 14.75
N PRO A 135 19.72 6.71 14.64
CA PRO A 135 20.58 7.07 13.50
C PRO A 135 20.01 6.68 12.14
N THR A 136 19.23 5.59 12.03
CA THR A 136 18.58 5.21 10.78
C THR A 136 17.49 6.21 10.41
N ALA A 137 16.62 6.57 11.35
CA ALA A 137 15.61 7.59 11.12
C ALA A 137 16.25 8.94 10.74
N GLU A 138 17.34 9.35 11.39
CA GLU A 138 18.06 10.59 11.08
C GLU A 138 18.54 10.66 9.62
N ARG A 139 19.00 9.53 9.06
CA ARG A 139 19.42 9.47 7.65
C ARG A 139 18.25 9.50 6.69
N LEU A 140 17.11 8.91 7.07
CA LEU A 140 15.93 8.81 6.20
C LEU A 140 15.11 10.11 6.16
N ILE A 141 14.97 10.82 7.28
CA ILE A 141 14.08 11.99 7.42
C ILE A 141 14.35 13.08 6.38
N PRO A 142 15.60 13.53 6.13
CA PRO A 142 15.85 14.55 5.12
C PRO A 142 15.40 14.12 3.71
N LYS A 143 15.63 12.86 3.34
CA LYS A 143 15.23 12.31 2.04
C LYS A 143 13.70 12.21 1.93
N ILE A 144 13.00 11.78 3.00
CA ILE A 144 11.54 11.75 3.07
C ILE A 144 10.98 13.16 2.87
N LYS A 145 11.47 14.15 3.63
CA LYS A 145 11.01 15.54 3.52
C LYS A 145 11.24 16.11 2.12
N ALA A 146 12.39 15.83 1.53
CA ALA A 146 12.71 16.24 0.16
C ALA A 146 11.76 15.58 -0.86
N ALA A 147 11.52 14.28 -0.75
CA ALA A 147 10.58 13.57 -1.63
C ALA A 147 9.16 14.12 -1.50
N VAL A 148 8.69 14.39 -0.29
CA VAL A 148 7.37 15.01 -0.06
C VAL A 148 7.28 16.39 -0.70
N ALA A 149 8.32 17.22 -0.56
CA ALA A 149 8.36 18.57 -1.14
C ALA A 149 8.35 18.57 -2.67
N HIS A 150 8.96 17.56 -3.30
CA HIS A 150 9.04 17.43 -4.75
C HIS A 150 7.99 16.49 -5.35
N TYR A 151 7.00 16.07 -4.56
CA TYR A 151 5.95 15.18 -5.06
C TYR A 151 5.13 15.84 -6.19
N PRO A 152 5.12 15.27 -7.41
CA PRO A 152 4.59 15.98 -8.58
C PRO A 152 3.08 16.16 -8.61
N TYR A 153 2.33 15.35 -7.84
CA TYR A 153 0.86 15.38 -7.83
C TYR A 153 0.30 16.05 -6.56
N ASN A 154 0.90 17.20 -6.16
CA ASN A 154 0.47 18.01 -5.02
C ASN A 154 -0.32 19.27 -5.45
N SER A 155 -0.89 19.26 -6.64
CA SER A 155 -1.80 20.31 -7.13
C SER A 155 -3.27 19.92 -6.96
N TYR A 156 -4.18 20.90 -6.97
CA TYR A 156 -5.60 20.61 -7.01
C TYR A 156 -5.95 19.73 -8.21
N GLY A 157 -6.78 18.70 -7.97
CA GLY A 157 -7.09 17.66 -8.96
C GLY A 157 -6.01 16.54 -9.07
N GLY A 158 -4.88 16.66 -8.39
CA GLY A 158 -3.81 15.68 -8.38
C GLY A 158 -4.10 14.43 -7.53
N TYR A 159 -5.37 13.99 -7.45
CA TYR A 159 -5.78 12.80 -6.74
C TYR A 159 -6.81 12.01 -7.53
N ALA A 160 -6.55 10.73 -7.72
CA ALA A 160 -7.51 9.76 -8.24
C ALA A 160 -7.55 8.54 -7.31
N VAL A 161 -8.74 8.19 -6.83
CA VAL A 161 -8.92 7.07 -5.90
C VAL A 161 -8.33 5.78 -6.47
N TRP A 162 -8.54 5.56 -7.77
CA TRP A 162 -8.09 4.40 -8.52
C TRP A 162 -7.85 4.77 -9.99
N PRO A 163 -6.82 4.25 -10.62
CA PRO A 163 -5.70 3.48 -10.07
C PRO A 163 -4.69 4.31 -9.27
N GLY A 164 -4.75 5.62 -9.31
CA GLY A 164 -3.88 6.62 -8.69
C GLY A 164 -3.76 7.88 -9.57
N PRO A 165 -3.08 8.93 -9.09
CA PRO A 165 -2.28 9.01 -7.86
C PRO A 165 -3.13 9.17 -6.59
N ASN A 166 -2.92 8.31 -5.61
CA ASN A 166 -3.64 8.31 -4.33
C ASN A 166 -2.66 8.29 -3.11
N SER A 167 -3.15 8.00 -1.91
CA SER A 167 -2.31 7.92 -0.71
C SER A 167 -1.22 6.85 -0.82
N ASN A 168 -1.55 5.71 -1.40
CA ASN A 168 -0.64 4.57 -1.49
C ASN A 168 0.46 4.81 -2.54
N SER A 169 0.12 5.40 -3.69
CA SER A 169 1.13 5.82 -4.68
C SER A 169 2.02 6.96 -4.17
N PHE A 170 1.51 7.83 -3.29
CA PHE A 170 2.32 8.85 -2.62
C PHE A 170 3.37 8.24 -1.71
N VAL A 171 2.97 7.30 -0.85
CA VAL A 171 3.92 6.60 0.04
C VAL A 171 4.92 5.78 -0.78
N ALA A 172 4.47 5.08 -1.84
CA ALA A 172 5.34 4.34 -2.74
C ALA A 172 6.40 5.26 -3.40
N TYR A 173 6.01 6.45 -3.84
CA TYR A 173 6.92 7.46 -4.38
C TYR A 173 8.00 7.88 -3.36
N VAL A 174 7.58 8.14 -2.11
CA VAL A 174 8.53 8.51 -1.04
C VAL A 174 9.47 7.35 -0.71
N LEU A 175 8.96 6.11 -0.68
CA LEU A 175 9.79 4.91 -0.48
C LEU A 175 10.83 4.73 -1.59
N GLY A 176 10.50 5.04 -2.82
CA GLY A 176 11.46 5.04 -3.95
C GLY A 176 12.61 6.04 -3.78
N ALA A 177 12.47 7.07 -2.93
CA ALA A 177 13.52 8.01 -2.57
C ALA A 177 14.41 7.51 -1.41
N ILE A 178 13.98 6.47 -0.70
CA ILE A 178 14.68 5.86 0.43
C ILE A 178 14.80 4.33 0.27
N PRO A 179 15.31 3.83 -0.86
CA PRO A 179 15.34 2.39 -1.16
C PRO A 179 16.12 1.57 -0.12
N GLU A 180 17.10 2.19 0.54
CA GLU A 180 17.86 1.59 1.63
C GLU A 180 17.01 1.25 2.87
N ALA A 181 15.81 1.80 2.98
CA ALA A 181 14.87 1.43 4.05
C ALA A 181 14.32 0.00 3.87
N GLY A 182 14.36 -0.56 2.67
CA GLY A 182 13.98 -1.94 2.39
C GLY A 182 12.53 -2.26 2.77
N VAL A 183 11.59 -1.34 2.48
CA VAL A 183 10.18 -1.44 2.86
C VAL A 183 9.34 -1.95 1.70
N ALA A 184 8.61 -3.04 1.91
CA ALA A 184 7.53 -3.47 1.05
C ALA A 184 6.20 -2.90 1.53
N MET A 185 5.41 -2.34 0.64
CA MET A 185 4.07 -1.87 0.97
C MET A 185 3.08 -3.04 1.07
N PRO A 186 2.02 -2.91 1.91
CA PRO A 186 0.98 -3.93 1.99
C PRO A 186 0.34 -4.22 0.63
N PRO A 187 0.02 -5.48 0.31
CA PRO A 187 -0.68 -5.82 -0.95
C PRO A 187 -2.07 -5.17 -1.05
N THR A 188 -2.66 -4.79 0.07
CA THR A 188 -3.93 -4.04 0.15
C THR A 188 -3.75 -2.52 -0.06
N ALA A 189 -2.53 -2.03 -0.23
CA ALA A 189 -2.26 -0.63 -0.57
C ALA A 189 -2.53 -0.37 -2.06
N ILE A 190 -3.81 -0.45 -2.47
CA ILE A 190 -4.24 -0.28 -3.86
C ILE A 190 -3.76 1.07 -4.41
N GLY A 191 -3.09 1.02 -5.56
CA GLY A 191 -2.45 2.17 -6.19
C GLY A 191 -0.97 2.33 -5.85
N LYS A 192 -0.36 1.45 -5.03
CA LYS A 192 1.09 1.46 -4.76
C LYS A 192 1.94 1.27 -6.02
N ASP A 193 1.40 0.52 -6.99
CA ASP A 193 2.06 0.20 -8.27
C ASP A 193 1.74 1.22 -9.37
N TRP A 194 1.01 2.28 -9.05
CA TRP A 194 0.77 3.37 -9.99
C TRP A 194 2.06 4.15 -10.19
N PRO A 195 2.60 4.22 -11.44
CA PRO A 195 3.89 4.85 -11.68
C PRO A 195 3.78 6.37 -11.54
N ALA A 196 4.66 6.95 -10.73
CA ALA A 196 4.78 8.42 -10.61
C ALA A 196 5.41 9.07 -11.85
N GLY A 197 5.69 8.30 -12.89
CA GLY A 197 6.22 8.72 -14.20
C GLY A 197 5.61 7.88 -15.32
N SER A 198 6.04 8.12 -16.56
CA SER A 198 5.52 7.45 -17.76
C SER A 198 6.17 6.09 -18.06
N HIS A 199 7.00 5.56 -17.18
CA HIS A 199 7.76 4.34 -17.44
C HIS A 199 6.90 3.09 -17.16
N ILE A 200 6.82 2.20 -18.15
CA ILE A 200 6.16 0.89 -17.99
C ILE A 200 7.05 -0.06 -17.18
N VAL A 201 8.36 0.04 -17.34
CA VAL A 201 9.36 -0.77 -16.63
C VAL A 201 10.22 0.15 -15.78
N ALA A 202 10.36 -0.17 -14.50
CA ALA A 202 11.17 0.57 -13.54
C ALA A 202 11.83 -0.39 -12.54
N LEU A 203 12.75 0.13 -11.75
CA LEU A 203 13.19 -0.57 -10.55
C LEU A 203 12.03 -0.59 -9.54
N ALA A 204 11.91 -1.68 -8.80
CA ALA A 204 11.01 -1.75 -7.65
C ALA A 204 11.37 -0.65 -6.62
N PRO A 205 10.45 -0.17 -5.77
CA PRO A 205 10.72 0.91 -4.80
C PRO A 205 11.95 0.67 -3.93
N SER A 206 12.21 -0.57 -3.53
CA SER A 206 13.42 -0.96 -2.77
C SER A 206 14.70 -1.01 -3.60
N ARG A 207 14.61 -0.89 -4.92
CA ARG A 207 15.70 -1.14 -5.91
C ARG A 207 16.31 -2.54 -5.83
N THR A 208 15.67 -3.49 -5.14
CA THR A 208 16.13 -4.88 -5.08
C THR A 208 15.55 -5.77 -6.18
N GLY A 209 14.86 -5.16 -7.14
CA GLY A 209 14.20 -5.86 -8.24
C GLY A 209 13.62 -4.93 -9.29
N VAL A 210 12.75 -5.47 -10.12
CA VAL A 210 12.10 -4.78 -11.23
C VAL A 210 10.58 -4.81 -11.07
N GLN A 211 9.95 -3.75 -11.55
CA GLN A 211 8.50 -3.60 -11.61
C GLN A 211 8.09 -3.27 -13.05
N LEU A 212 7.16 -4.03 -13.57
CA LEU A 212 6.43 -3.72 -14.79
C LEU A 212 5.03 -3.27 -14.36
N SER A 213 4.62 -2.08 -14.77
CA SER A 213 3.30 -1.54 -14.43
C SER A 213 2.67 -0.82 -15.61
N LEU A 214 1.49 -1.26 -16.00
CA LEU A 214 0.63 -0.62 -16.99
C LEU A 214 -0.36 0.28 -16.25
N GLY A 215 0.09 1.48 -15.90
CA GLY A 215 -0.73 2.49 -15.23
C GLY A 215 -1.26 2.10 -13.85
N GLY A 216 -0.63 1.13 -13.16
CA GLY A 216 -1.11 0.60 -11.88
C GLY A 216 -2.29 -0.36 -11.99
N LEU A 217 -2.75 -0.68 -13.22
CA LEU A 217 -3.88 -1.58 -13.46
C LEU A 217 -3.45 -3.03 -13.66
N LEU A 218 -2.37 -3.22 -14.43
CA LEU A 218 -1.77 -4.52 -14.67
C LEU A 218 -0.28 -4.41 -14.39
N GLY A 219 0.30 -5.42 -13.76
CA GLY A 219 1.73 -5.38 -13.50
C GLY A 219 2.29 -6.63 -12.86
N VAL A 220 3.61 -6.70 -12.87
CA VAL A 220 4.40 -7.72 -12.19
C VAL A 220 5.54 -7.03 -11.47
N THR A 221 5.75 -7.38 -10.21
CA THR A 221 6.91 -6.94 -9.44
C THR A 221 7.70 -8.19 -9.02
N LEU A 222 9.00 -8.16 -9.29
CA LEU A 222 9.94 -9.19 -8.90
C LEU A 222 11.08 -8.51 -8.13
N GLY A 223 11.16 -8.70 -6.83
CA GLY A 223 12.17 -8.07 -5.98
C GLY A 223 12.43 -8.87 -4.71
N TRP A 224 13.62 -8.70 -4.15
CA TRP A 224 13.93 -9.36 -2.88
C TRP A 224 13.08 -8.85 -1.73
N VAL A 225 12.83 -7.54 -1.70
CA VAL A 225 12.03 -6.88 -0.65
C VAL A 225 10.54 -7.02 -0.94
N GLU A 226 10.13 -6.71 -2.17
CA GLU A 226 8.73 -6.78 -2.58
C GLU A 226 8.24 -8.22 -2.77
N GLY A 227 9.14 -9.17 -2.99
CA GLY A 227 8.77 -10.54 -3.35
C GLY A 227 8.34 -10.67 -4.81
N ILE A 228 7.45 -11.62 -5.08
CA ILE A 228 6.81 -11.83 -6.37
C ILE A 228 5.36 -11.37 -6.26
N GLU A 229 4.97 -10.38 -7.04
CA GLU A 229 3.62 -9.84 -7.04
C GLU A 229 3.06 -9.76 -8.46
N ILE A 230 1.80 -10.13 -8.61
CA ILE A 230 1.00 -9.92 -9.82
C ILE A 230 -0.12 -8.96 -9.46
N ASN A 231 -0.18 -7.83 -10.16
CA ASN A 231 -1.21 -6.82 -10.03
C ASN A 231 -2.25 -6.99 -11.13
N PHE A 232 -3.51 -7.16 -10.74
CA PHE A 232 -4.66 -7.13 -11.63
C PHE A 232 -5.68 -6.14 -11.08
N LEU A 233 -5.87 -5.01 -11.74
CA LEU A 233 -6.78 -3.92 -11.37
C LEU A 233 -6.54 -3.35 -9.95
N GLY A 234 -5.28 -3.40 -9.47
CA GLY A 234 -4.90 -2.98 -8.13
C GLY A 234 -5.00 -4.09 -7.07
N LEU A 235 -5.57 -5.24 -7.41
CA LEU A 235 -5.56 -6.43 -6.56
C LEU A 235 -4.22 -7.14 -6.72
N ILE A 236 -3.60 -7.48 -5.60
CA ILE A 236 -2.29 -8.14 -5.58
C ILE A 236 -2.44 -9.58 -5.13
N VAL A 237 -1.90 -10.48 -5.95
CA VAL A 237 -1.60 -11.87 -5.58
C VAL A 237 -0.10 -12.04 -5.64
N GLY A 238 0.49 -12.71 -4.65
CA GLY A 238 1.93 -12.86 -4.64
C GLY A 238 2.47 -13.68 -3.48
N ILE A 239 3.80 -13.72 -3.44
CA ILE A 239 4.58 -14.41 -2.41
C ILE A 239 5.64 -13.44 -1.90
N ASP A 240 5.73 -13.30 -0.58
CA ASP A 240 6.89 -12.70 0.07
C ASP A 240 7.96 -13.78 0.20
N VAL A 241 9.10 -13.59 -0.47
CA VAL A 241 10.21 -14.56 -0.46
C VAL A 241 11.20 -14.31 0.67
N ARG A 242 11.26 -13.06 1.16
CA ARG A 242 12.15 -12.66 2.25
C ARG A 242 11.64 -13.13 3.62
N HIS A 243 10.34 -13.06 3.81
CA HIS A 243 9.63 -13.54 5.00
C HIS A 243 8.44 -14.37 4.53
N PRO A 244 8.57 -15.69 4.43
CA PRO A 244 7.60 -16.54 3.74
C PRO A 244 6.15 -16.24 4.07
N ALA A 245 5.42 -15.73 3.09
CA ALA A 245 4.02 -15.36 3.23
C ALA A 245 3.31 -15.31 1.88
N LEU A 246 2.01 -15.53 1.90
CA LEU A 246 1.12 -15.29 0.76
C LEU A 246 0.62 -13.84 0.80
N LYS A 247 0.44 -13.24 -0.37
CA LYS A 247 -0.18 -11.95 -0.57
C LYS A 247 -1.51 -12.16 -1.29
N LEU A 248 -2.60 -11.82 -0.62
CA LEU A 248 -3.94 -12.10 -1.12
C LEU A 248 -4.82 -10.85 -1.12
N PRO A 249 -5.65 -10.66 -2.17
CA PRO A 249 -6.62 -9.58 -2.23
C PRO A 249 -7.55 -9.57 -1.01
N GLY A 250 -7.78 -8.40 -0.46
CA GLY A 250 -8.58 -8.20 0.74
C GLY A 250 -7.86 -8.56 2.04
N PHE A 251 -7.27 -9.73 2.13
CA PHE A 251 -6.56 -10.19 3.34
C PHE A 251 -5.26 -9.45 3.62
N GLY A 252 -4.53 -9.10 2.56
CA GLY A 252 -3.18 -8.57 2.72
C GLY A 252 -2.12 -9.67 2.73
N ARG A 253 -1.15 -9.55 3.63
CA ARG A 253 -0.06 -10.52 3.81
C ARG A 253 -0.42 -11.52 4.89
N ILE A 254 -0.30 -12.82 4.58
CA ILE A 254 -0.58 -13.95 5.50
C ILE A 254 0.65 -14.84 5.54
N GLY A 255 1.33 -14.94 6.68
CA GLY A 255 2.51 -15.78 6.83
C GLY A 255 3.42 -15.38 7.99
N LEU A 256 4.66 -15.79 7.93
CA LEU A 256 5.67 -15.54 8.97
C LEU A 256 6.25 -14.13 8.86
N GLY A 257 6.73 -13.58 9.99
CA GLY A 257 7.34 -12.26 10.08
C GLY A 257 6.34 -11.14 10.41
N PRO A 258 6.80 -9.88 10.43
CA PRO A 258 5.95 -8.76 10.79
C PRO A 258 4.77 -8.64 9.83
N ALA A 259 3.59 -8.39 10.41
CA ALA A 259 2.41 -8.07 9.63
C ALA A 259 2.66 -6.75 8.89
N GLY A 260 2.58 -6.79 7.57
CA GLY A 260 2.59 -5.61 6.71
C GLY A 260 1.18 -5.27 6.29
#